data_1727f5aca30520ab25cc573a4de05e28
#
_entry.id   1727f5aca30520ab25cc573a4de05e28
#
_cell.length_a   1.000
_cell.length_b   1.000
_cell.length_c   1.000
_cell.angle_alpha   90.00
_cell.angle_beta   90.00
_cell.angle_gamma   90.00
#
_symmetry.space_group_name_H-M   'P 1'
#
loop_
_entity.id
_entity.type
_entity.pdbx_description
1 polymer ?
#
loop_
_entity_poly.entity_id
_entity_poly.type
_entity_poly.pdbx_seq_one_letter_code
_entity_poly.pdbx_strand_id
1 'polypeptide(L)'
;MMVYEITGSDVYSAYDYAMKAAESLGITDQVKADIAKIYNRVMWVNSYPGINEHGQSGIWVETEMEKFKCVQCGNCCLNLYDAFCTSADPEDLNRWEKEGKWDILDWVSFLLEDDRTLADLWVSPRTGEEVTRCPWLRKLPKKNKYKCRIHETKPTHCKKYPKSKKHALITGCKGFKE
;
A
#
# COMPACT_ATOMS: atom_id res chain seq x y z
N MET A 1 8.35 11.53 14.51
CA MET A 1 7.42 12.01 13.48
C MET A 1 8.17 11.99 12.16
N MET A 2 7.80 11.19 11.19
CA MET A 2 8.51 11.09 9.92
C MET A 2 7.73 11.81 8.84
N VAL A 3 8.38 12.73 8.12
CA VAL A 3 7.88 13.25 6.85
C VAL A 3 8.16 12.17 5.82
N TYR A 4 7.13 11.56 5.27
CA TYR A 4 7.28 10.69 4.14
C TYR A 4 7.25 11.54 2.87
N GLU A 5 8.34 11.55 2.14
CA GLU A 5 8.28 11.80 0.71
C GLU A 5 7.35 10.75 0.09
N ILE A 6 6.31 11.21 -0.55
CA ILE A 6 5.31 10.34 -1.16
C ILE A 6 5.84 9.95 -2.51
N THR A 7 6.39 8.76 -2.61
CA THR A 7 6.85 8.17 -3.86
C THR A 7 5.77 7.29 -4.48
N GLY A 8 4.90 7.90 -5.24
CA GLY A 8 3.97 7.22 -6.13
C GLY A 8 3.71 8.14 -7.32
N SER A 9 4.04 7.73 -8.53
CA SER A 9 4.14 8.59 -9.71
C SER A 9 2.88 9.43 -10.00
N ASP A 10 1.69 8.91 -9.73
CA ASP A 10 0.44 9.58 -10.12
C ASP A 10 -0.06 10.58 -9.06
N VAL A 11 0.23 10.33 -7.80
CA VAL A 11 -0.11 11.27 -6.71
C VAL A 11 0.89 12.41 -6.65
N TYR A 12 2.15 12.16 -7.01
CA TYR A 12 3.21 13.17 -7.09
C TYR A 12 2.97 14.19 -8.17
N SER A 13 2.65 13.75 -9.39
CA SER A 13 2.38 14.68 -10.48
C SER A 13 1.17 15.55 -10.20
N ALA A 14 0.13 15.01 -9.58
CA ALA A 14 -1.03 15.78 -9.18
C ALA A 14 -0.72 16.75 -8.02
N TYR A 15 0.08 16.32 -7.05
CA TYR A 15 0.53 17.16 -5.94
C TYR A 15 1.42 18.31 -6.43
N ASP A 16 2.46 18.00 -7.21
CA ASP A 16 3.38 19.00 -7.76
C ASP A 16 2.67 19.99 -8.67
N TYR A 17 1.73 19.52 -9.48
CA TYR A 17 0.91 20.39 -10.32
C TYR A 17 0.03 21.32 -9.48
N ALA A 18 -0.68 20.76 -8.49
CA ALA A 18 -1.54 21.54 -7.60
C ALA A 18 -0.74 22.56 -6.78
N MET A 19 0.46 22.18 -6.29
CA MET A 19 1.32 23.08 -5.54
C MET A 19 1.87 24.21 -6.40
N LYS A 20 2.36 23.93 -7.60
CA LYS A 20 2.82 24.96 -8.55
C LYS A 20 1.71 25.93 -8.94
N ALA A 21 0.51 25.42 -9.19
CA ALA A 21 -0.64 26.26 -9.48
C ALA A 21 -1.02 27.12 -8.26
N ALA A 22 -1.02 26.56 -7.06
CA ALA A 22 -1.33 27.27 -5.81
C ALA A 22 -0.28 28.35 -5.49
N GLU A 23 0.99 28.08 -5.72
CA GLU A 23 2.06 29.07 -5.58
C GLU A 23 1.85 30.28 -6.49
N SER A 24 1.48 30.03 -7.74
CA SER A 24 1.19 31.12 -8.70
C SER A 24 -0.03 31.96 -8.31
N LEU A 25 -0.97 31.39 -7.54
CA LEU A 25 -2.19 32.07 -7.09
C LEU A 25 -2.09 32.61 -5.65
N GLY A 26 -0.98 32.34 -4.94
CA GLY A 26 -0.82 32.75 -3.53
C GLY A 26 -1.72 32.03 -2.53
N ILE A 27 -2.25 30.84 -2.87
CA ILE A 27 -3.19 30.04 -2.03
C ILE A 27 -2.59 28.73 -1.50
N THR A 28 -1.31 28.70 -1.30
CA THR A 28 -0.54 27.50 -0.94
C THR A 28 -1.03 26.80 0.34
N ASP A 29 -1.39 27.56 1.37
CA ASP A 29 -1.78 26.97 2.66
C ASP A 29 -3.14 26.27 2.57
N GLN A 30 -4.08 26.84 1.81
CA GLN A 30 -5.38 26.20 1.56
C GLN A 30 -5.21 24.91 0.77
N VAL A 31 -4.39 24.92 -0.28
CA VAL A 31 -4.13 23.72 -1.10
C VAL A 31 -3.44 22.62 -0.29
N LYS A 32 -2.47 22.97 0.56
CA LYS A 32 -1.85 21.99 1.48
C LYS A 32 -2.87 21.37 2.42
N ALA A 33 -3.76 22.18 2.98
CA ALA A 33 -4.82 21.70 3.86
C ALA A 33 -5.76 20.72 3.14
N ASP A 34 -6.13 21.03 1.90
CA ASP A 34 -7.02 20.17 1.11
C ASP A 34 -6.33 18.88 0.67
N ILE A 35 -5.06 18.95 0.28
CA ILE A 35 -4.24 17.76 -0.01
C ILE A 35 -4.12 16.89 1.25
N ALA A 36 -3.86 17.46 2.44
CA ALA A 36 -3.83 16.71 3.69
C ALA A 36 -5.16 15.99 3.98
N LYS A 37 -6.31 16.64 3.72
CA LYS A 37 -7.63 16.00 3.84
C LYS A 37 -7.80 14.81 2.90
N ILE A 38 -7.37 14.96 1.64
CA ILE A 38 -7.41 13.88 0.65
C ILE A 38 -6.53 12.71 1.13
N TYR A 39 -5.32 12.98 1.59
CA TYR A 39 -4.43 11.96 2.15
C TYR A 39 -5.04 11.21 3.32
N ASN A 40 -5.63 11.94 4.24
CA ASN A 40 -6.32 11.38 5.39
C ASN A 40 -7.39 10.38 4.99
N ARG A 41 -8.11 10.70 3.90
CA ARG A 41 -9.22 9.90 3.39
C ARG A 41 -8.75 8.70 2.55
N VAL A 42 -7.81 8.92 1.63
CA VAL A 42 -7.37 7.91 0.65
C VAL A 42 -6.33 6.96 1.25
N MET A 43 -5.41 7.48 2.04
CA MET A 43 -4.29 6.69 2.58
C MET A 43 -4.53 6.17 4.00
N TRP A 44 -5.69 6.49 4.60
CA TRP A 44 -6.03 6.13 5.97
C TRP A 44 -4.93 6.49 6.98
N VAL A 45 -4.42 7.69 6.88
CA VAL A 45 -3.42 8.25 7.79
C VAL A 45 -3.96 9.54 8.41
N ASN A 46 -3.40 9.97 9.53
CA ASN A 46 -3.58 11.35 9.96
C ASN A 46 -2.55 12.19 9.23
N SER A 47 -2.98 13.28 8.61
CA SER A 47 -2.10 14.16 7.85
C SER A 47 -2.51 15.62 8.01
N TYR A 48 -1.52 16.50 8.01
CA TYR A 48 -1.67 17.95 8.14
C TYR A 48 -0.51 18.69 7.47
N PRO A 49 -0.71 19.94 7.04
CA PRO A 49 0.37 20.74 6.47
C PRO A 49 1.51 20.96 7.47
N GLY A 50 2.75 21.03 6.97
CA GLY A 50 3.91 21.29 7.83
C GLY A 50 5.16 21.60 7.05
N ILE A 51 6.24 21.86 7.78
CA ILE A 51 7.56 22.16 7.26
C ILE A 51 8.53 21.14 7.84
N ASN A 52 9.42 20.56 7.02
CA ASN A 52 10.43 19.62 7.48
C ASN A 52 11.63 20.33 8.12
N GLU A 53 12.59 19.56 8.62
CA GLU A 53 13.84 20.07 9.23
C GLU A 53 14.74 20.86 8.28
N HIS A 54 14.53 20.71 6.96
CA HIS A 54 15.24 21.45 5.91
C HIS A 54 14.47 22.70 5.44
N GLY A 55 13.38 23.07 6.12
CA GLY A 55 12.57 24.24 5.76
C GLY A 55 11.65 24.02 4.55
N GLN A 56 11.55 22.80 4.04
CA GLN A 56 10.70 22.49 2.90
C GLN A 56 9.26 22.29 3.37
N SER A 57 8.34 22.90 2.66
CA SER A 57 6.92 22.83 2.93
C SER A 57 6.31 21.56 2.35
N GLY A 58 5.45 20.88 3.12
CA GLY A 58 4.83 19.62 2.72
C GLY A 58 3.68 19.20 3.61
N ILE A 59 3.43 17.90 3.65
CA ILE A 59 2.40 17.28 4.47
C ILE A 59 3.04 16.32 5.46
N TRP A 60 2.75 16.53 6.72
CA TRP A 60 3.08 15.59 7.78
C TRP A 60 2.09 14.42 7.76
N VAL A 61 2.61 13.21 7.92
CA VAL A 61 1.81 11.98 7.97
C VAL A 61 2.15 11.23 9.24
N GLU A 62 1.13 10.98 10.07
CA GLU A 62 1.26 10.19 11.29
C GLU A 62 0.86 8.76 11.03
N THR A 63 1.80 7.85 11.08
CA THR A 63 1.55 6.43 10.83
C THR A 63 1.47 5.58 12.10
N GLU A 64 2.10 6.01 13.19
CA GLU A 64 2.31 5.25 14.44
C GLU A 64 2.91 3.85 14.21
N MET A 65 3.62 3.63 13.09
CA MET A 65 4.13 2.31 12.71
C MET A 65 5.24 1.78 13.60
N GLU A 66 5.89 2.63 14.39
CA GLU A 66 6.88 2.24 15.38
C GLU A 66 6.33 1.31 16.48
N LYS A 67 5.01 1.35 16.69
CA LYS A 67 4.29 0.49 17.65
C LYS A 67 3.77 -0.81 17.01
N PHE A 68 3.91 -0.95 15.69
CA PHE A 68 3.39 -2.09 14.98
C PHE A 68 4.24 -3.34 15.17
N LYS A 69 3.58 -4.46 15.48
CA LYS A 69 4.21 -5.77 15.52
C LYS A 69 3.30 -6.82 14.89
N CYS A 70 3.72 -7.40 13.79
CA CYS A 70 2.95 -8.45 13.14
C CYS A 70 2.81 -9.67 14.04
N VAL A 71 1.57 -10.02 14.40
CA VAL A 71 1.23 -11.18 15.23
C VAL A 71 0.92 -12.43 14.41
N GLN A 72 1.11 -12.37 13.09
CA GLN A 72 0.86 -13.49 12.16
C GLN A 72 -0.60 -13.99 12.19
N CYS A 73 -1.57 -13.10 12.44
CA CYS A 73 -2.99 -13.46 12.46
C CYS A 73 -3.54 -13.87 11.08
N GLY A 74 -2.84 -13.54 10.01
CA GLY A 74 -3.22 -13.85 8.63
C GLY A 74 -4.36 -13.02 8.07
N ASN A 75 -4.90 -12.07 8.83
CA ASN A 75 -6.09 -11.30 8.43
C ASN A 75 -5.93 -10.65 7.05
N CYS A 76 -4.79 -9.99 6.82
CA CYS A 76 -4.46 -9.36 5.56
C CYS A 76 -4.36 -10.31 4.34
N CYS A 77 -4.22 -11.60 4.57
CA CYS A 77 -4.16 -12.62 3.51
C CYS A 77 -5.43 -13.48 3.45
N LEU A 78 -6.28 -13.43 4.47
CA LEU A 78 -7.56 -14.12 4.50
C LEU A 78 -8.67 -13.29 3.87
N ASN A 79 -8.52 -11.96 3.87
CA ASN A 79 -9.52 -11.00 3.42
C ASN A 79 -8.86 -10.02 2.44
N LEU A 80 -8.54 -10.49 1.24
CA LEU A 80 -7.80 -9.69 0.26
C LEU A 80 -8.53 -8.41 -0.15
N TYR A 81 -9.86 -8.45 -0.27
CA TYR A 81 -10.66 -7.28 -0.66
C TYR A 81 -10.64 -6.14 0.37
N ASP A 82 -10.58 -6.49 1.66
CA ASP A 82 -10.65 -5.48 2.74
C ASP A 82 -9.28 -4.84 3.02
N ALA A 83 -8.20 -5.55 2.72
CA ALA A 83 -6.87 -5.16 3.17
C ALA A 83 -6.01 -4.51 2.09
N PHE A 84 -6.28 -4.77 0.78
CA PHE A 84 -5.33 -4.42 -0.27
C PHE A 84 -5.95 -3.97 -1.59
N CYS A 85 -5.27 -3.02 -2.23
CA CYS A 85 -5.18 -3.01 -3.67
C CYS A 85 -4.56 -4.30 -4.18
N THR A 86 -5.12 -4.87 -5.20
CA THR A 86 -4.76 -6.18 -5.75
C THR A 86 -3.81 -6.07 -6.94
N SER A 87 -3.07 -4.98 -7.10
CA SER A 87 -2.13 -4.79 -8.21
C SER A 87 -0.68 -5.00 -7.80
N ALA A 88 0.12 -5.54 -8.71
CA ALA A 88 1.58 -5.61 -8.56
C ALA A 88 2.24 -4.38 -9.16
N ASP A 89 3.26 -3.86 -8.48
CA ASP A 89 4.10 -2.81 -9.03
C ASP A 89 5.00 -3.37 -10.16
N PRO A 90 5.39 -2.58 -11.17
CA PRO A 90 6.31 -3.00 -12.21
C PRO A 90 7.63 -3.58 -11.67
N GLU A 91 8.14 -3.04 -10.55
CA GLU A 91 9.32 -3.55 -9.88
C GLU A 91 9.11 -4.95 -9.29
N ASP A 92 7.91 -5.27 -8.81
CA ASP A 92 7.57 -6.62 -8.35
C ASP A 92 7.60 -7.63 -9.49
N LEU A 93 7.02 -7.28 -10.64
CA LEU A 93 7.02 -8.11 -11.85
C LEU A 93 8.44 -8.38 -12.34
N ASN A 94 9.22 -7.32 -12.54
CA ASN A 94 10.62 -7.41 -12.97
C ASN A 94 11.48 -8.25 -12.00
N ARG A 95 11.24 -8.12 -10.71
CA ARG A 95 11.93 -8.92 -9.70
C ARG A 95 11.57 -10.39 -9.82
N TRP A 96 10.28 -10.73 -9.90
CA TRP A 96 9.84 -12.12 -10.02
C TRP A 96 10.32 -12.78 -11.29
N GLU A 97 10.33 -12.06 -12.41
CA GLU A 97 10.88 -12.55 -13.66
C GLU A 97 12.38 -12.85 -13.55
N LYS A 98 13.18 -11.90 -13.04
CA LYS A 98 14.63 -12.08 -12.83
C LYS A 98 14.96 -13.20 -11.86
N GLU A 99 14.14 -13.41 -10.83
CA GLU A 99 14.30 -14.47 -9.83
C GLU A 99 13.70 -15.81 -10.29
N GLY A 100 13.10 -15.90 -11.48
CA GLY A 100 12.46 -17.11 -12.00
C GLY A 100 11.25 -17.56 -11.18
N LYS A 101 10.51 -16.62 -10.58
CA LYS A 101 9.30 -16.89 -9.77
C LYS A 101 8.07 -17.05 -10.64
N TRP A 102 8.14 -17.94 -11.61
CA TRP A 102 7.06 -18.21 -12.55
C TRP A 102 5.78 -18.67 -11.85
N ASP A 103 5.93 -19.43 -10.77
CA ASP A 103 4.82 -19.88 -9.92
C ASP A 103 4.04 -18.69 -9.28
N ILE A 104 4.68 -17.55 -9.04
CA ILE A 104 4.02 -16.33 -8.59
C ILE A 104 3.39 -15.60 -9.77
N LEU A 105 4.09 -15.49 -10.89
CA LEU A 105 3.61 -14.81 -12.09
C LEU A 105 2.37 -15.48 -12.67
N ASP A 106 2.23 -16.80 -12.55
CA ASP A 106 1.03 -17.53 -12.94
C ASP A 106 -0.26 -17.05 -12.23
N TRP A 107 -0.14 -16.35 -11.11
CA TRP A 107 -1.26 -15.78 -10.35
C TRP A 107 -1.46 -14.30 -10.62
N VAL A 108 -0.83 -13.75 -11.63
CA VAL A 108 -0.96 -12.36 -12.05
C VAL A 108 -1.77 -12.31 -13.34
N SER A 109 -2.82 -11.50 -13.37
CA SER A 109 -3.55 -11.18 -14.58
C SER A 109 -3.16 -9.80 -15.10
N PHE A 110 -3.00 -9.67 -16.41
CA PHE A 110 -2.70 -8.40 -17.05
C PHE A 110 -3.96 -7.86 -17.72
N LEU A 111 -4.36 -6.66 -17.30
CA LEU A 111 -5.46 -5.92 -17.89
C LEU A 111 -4.89 -4.71 -18.65
N LEU A 112 -5.40 -4.47 -19.84
CA LEU A 112 -5.13 -3.25 -20.61
C LEU A 112 -6.29 -2.28 -20.36
N GLU A 113 -6.00 -1.13 -19.78
CA GLU A 113 -6.96 -0.07 -19.53
C GLU A 113 -6.33 1.26 -19.95
N ASP A 114 -6.93 1.95 -20.89
CA ASP A 114 -6.52 3.28 -21.38
C ASP A 114 -5.00 3.45 -21.59
N ASP A 115 -4.38 2.57 -22.39
CA ASP A 115 -2.94 2.51 -22.66
C ASP A 115 -2.04 2.17 -21.44
N ARG A 116 -2.63 1.73 -20.33
CA ARG A 116 -1.91 1.24 -19.16
C ARG A 116 -2.09 -0.26 -18.99
N THR A 117 -1.02 -0.93 -18.64
CA THR A 117 -1.07 -2.33 -18.24
C THR A 117 -1.20 -2.39 -16.72
N LEU A 118 -2.33 -2.88 -16.24
CA LEU A 118 -2.53 -3.20 -14.83
C LEU A 118 -2.21 -4.67 -14.61
N ALA A 119 -1.50 -4.96 -13.54
CA ALA A 119 -1.14 -6.32 -13.15
C ALA A 119 -1.90 -6.69 -11.87
N ASP A 120 -3.04 -7.36 -12.03
CA ASP A 120 -3.88 -7.76 -10.91
C ASP A 120 -3.36 -8.99 -10.17
N LEU A 121 -3.43 -8.96 -8.87
CA LEU A 121 -3.11 -10.03 -7.93
C LEU A 121 -4.38 -10.37 -7.13
N TRP A 122 -4.69 -11.49 -6.79
CA TRP A 122 -4.25 -12.82 -7.17
C TRP A 122 -5.37 -13.43 -7.99
N VAL A 123 -5.09 -13.71 -9.24
CA VAL A 123 -6.06 -14.32 -10.16
C VAL A 123 -5.72 -15.80 -10.29
N SER A 124 -6.71 -16.66 -10.14
CA SER A 124 -6.52 -18.10 -10.24
C SER A 124 -6.16 -18.51 -11.67
N PRO A 125 -5.00 -19.15 -11.91
CA PRO A 125 -4.64 -19.61 -13.26
C PRO A 125 -5.57 -20.70 -13.80
N ARG A 126 -6.40 -21.32 -12.94
CA ARG A 126 -7.35 -22.36 -13.34
C ARG A 126 -8.72 -21.82 -13.75
N THR A 127 -9.18 -20.76 -13.09
CA THR A 127 -10.54 -20.24 -13.30
C THR A 127 -10.55 -18.86 -13.94
N GLY A 128 -9.43 -18.14 -13.94
CA GLY A 128 -9.37 -16.74 -14.38
C GLY A 128 -10.07 -15.78 -13.41
N GLU A 129 -10.44 -16.21 -12.21
CA GLU A 129 -11.15 -15.41 -11.23
C GLU A 129 -10.22 -14.94 -10.11
N GLU A 130 -10.49 -13.75 -9.59
CA GLU A 130 -9.83 -13.25 -8.39
C GLU A 130 -10.14 -14.13 -7.18
N VAL A 131 -9.15 -14.30 -6.31
CA VAL A 131 -9.33 -15.08 -5.08
C VAL A 131 -9.43 -14.16 -3.86
N THR A 132 -10.35 -14.47 -2.97
CA THR A 132 -10.57 -13.72 -1.71
C THR A 132 -9.50 -14.00 -0.66
N ARG A 133 -8.75 -15.09 -0.83
CA ARG A 133 -7.70 -15.54 0.08
C ARG A 133 -6.38 -15.70 -0.68
N CYS A 134 -5.31 -15.14 -0.12
CA CYS A 134 -3.97 -15.27 -0.70
C CYS A 134 -3.57 -16.75 -0.87
N PRO A 135 -3.17 -17.18 -2.10
CA PRO A 135 -2.76 -18.55 -2.38
C PRO A 135 -1.50 -18.97 -1.62
N TRP A 136 -0.70 -18.02 -1.21
CA TRP A 136 0.57 -18.23 -0.49
C TRP A 136 0.44 -18.31 1.03
N LEU A 137 -0.78 -18.17 1.55
CA LEU A 137 -1.02 -18.22 2.99
C LEU A 137 -1.07 -19.65 3.49
N ARG A 138 -0.27 -19.97 4.50
CA ARG A 138 -0.27 -21.27 5.16
C ARG A 138 -0.56 -21.13 6.65
N LYS A 139 -1.54 -21.87 7.16
CA LYS A 139 -1.78 -21.98 8.60
C LYS A 139 -0.70 -22.85 9.25
N LEU A 140 -0.18 -22.41 10.39
CA LEU A 140 0.78 -23.19 11.14
C LEU A 140 0.08 -24.31 11.93
N PRO A 141 0.65 -25.52 11.97
CA PRO A 141 0.08 -26.62 12.72
C PRO A 141 -0.05 -26.29 14.22
N LYS A 142 -1.18 -26.67 14.80
CA LYS A 142 -1.46 -26.50 16.24
C LYS A 142 -1.36 -25.07 16.79
N LYS A 143 -1.34 -24.05 15.91
CA LYS A 143 -1.27 -22.63 16.27
C LYS A 143 -2.32 -21.84 15.52
N ASN A 144 -2.89 -20.82 16.15
CA ASN A 144 -3.74 -19.85 15.46
C ASN A 144 -2.89 -18.73 14.82
N LYS A 145 -1.91 -19.17 14.02
CA LYS A 145 -0.95 -18.30 13.31
C LYS A 145 -0.76 -18.77 11.88
N TYR A 146 -0.35 -17.83 11.03
CA TYR A 146 -0.15 -18.06 9.60
C TYR A 146 1.25 -17.62 9.17
N LYS A 147 1.73 -18.23 8.08
CA LYS A 147 2.99 -17.90 7.43
C LYS A 147 2.76 -17.64 5.94
N CYS A 148 3.35 -16.59 5.43
CA CYS A 148 3.44 -16.35 3.99
C CYS A 148 4.54 -17.23 3.40
N ARG A 149 4.23 -18.00 2.34
CA ARG A 149 5.20 -18.88 1.68
C ARG A 149 6.20 -18.11 0.79
N ILE A 150 5.79 -16.92 0.35
CA ILE A 150 6.61 -16.01 -0.46
C ILE A 150 7.04 -14.78 0.34
N HIS A 151 7.31 -14.94 1.66
CA HIS A 151 7.56 -13.82 2.55
C HIS A 151 8.68 -12.90 2.06
N GLU A 152 9.76 -13.47 1.57
CA GLU A 152 10.95 -12.73 1.12
C GLU A 152 10.71 -12.01 -0.23
N THR A 153 9.91 -12.60 -1.09
CA THR A 153 9.61 -12.08 -2.42
C THR A 153 8.16 -11.61 -2.59
N LYS A 154 7.45 -11.39 -1.48
CA LYS A 154 6.06 -10.89 -1.51
C LYS A 154 5.96 -9.52 -2.20
N PRO A 155 4.80 -9.17 -2.76
CA PRO A 155 4.56 -7.88 -3.40
C PRO A 155 4.85 -6.70 -2.48
N THR A 156 5.20 -5.58 -3.08
CA THR A 156 5.54 -4.33 -2.37
C THR A 156 4.38 -3.86 -1.48
N HIS A 157 3.14 -3.93 -1.94
CA HIS A 157 1.98 -3.57 -1.12
C HIS A 157 1.85 -4.48 0.13
N CYS A 158 2.18 -5.77 0.01
CA CYS A 158 2.22 -6.69 1.15
C CYS A 158 3.34 -6.36 2.14
N LYS A 159 4.48 -5.81 1.65
CA LYS A 159 5.59 -5.36 2.50
C LYS A 159 5.21 -4.09 3.27
N LYS A 160 4.47 -3.20 2.61
CA LYS A 160 4.05 -1.89 3.15
C LYS A 160 2.77 -1.96 4.01
N TYR A 161 2.12 -3.12 4.13
CA TYR A 161 0.91 -3.28 4.94
C TYR A 161 1.24 -3.57 6.42
N PRO A 162 0.53 -2.94 7.36
CA PRO A 162 -0.37 -1.80 7.17
C PRO A 162 0.43 -0.51 6.98
N LYS A 163 -0.15 0.49 6.32
CA LYS A 163 0.50 1.79 6.08
C LYS A 163 0.47 2.68 7.33
N SER A 164 -0.49 2.45 8.23
CA SER A 164 -0.68 3.21 9.46
C SER A 164 -1.48 2.39 10.47
N LYS A 165 -1.52 2.87 11.72
CA LYS A 165 -2.40 2.32 12.76
C LYS A 165 -3.87 2.40 12.35
N LYS A 166 -4.30 3.53 11.79
CA LYS A 166 -5.67 3.72 11.30
C LYS A 166 -6.01 2.70 10.23
N HIS A 167 -5.11 2.48 9.26
CA HIS A 167 -5.27 1.45 8.23
C HIS A 167 -5.38 0.05 8.85
N ALA A 168 -4.52 -0.27 9.81
CA ALA A 168 -4.57 -1.55 10.51
C ALA A 168 -5.91 -1.78 11.22
N LEU A 169 -6.42 -0.78 11.93
CA LEU A 169 -7.67 -0.88 12.67
C LEU A 169 -8.88 -1.06 11.74
N ILE A 170 -8.97 -0.27 10.67
CA ILE A 170 -10.05 -0.36 9.69
C ILE A 170 -10.09 -1.74 9.02
N THR A 171 -8.91 -2.30 8.71
CA THR A 171 -8.78 -3.62 8.07
C THR A 171 -8.71 -4.78 9.05
N GLY A 172 -8.94 -4.56 10.34
CA GLY A 172 -8.98 -5.58 11.38
C GLY A 172 -7.62 -6.25 11.68
N CYS A 173 -6.51 -5.59 11.41
CA CYS A 173 -5.18 -6.09 11.74
C CYS A 173 -4.93 -6.02 13.25
N LYS A 174 -4.44 -7.10 13.84
CA LYS A 174 -4.16 -7.25 15.28
C LYS A 174 -2.71 -6.89 15.65
N GLY A 175 -1.99 -6.20 14.78
CA GLY A 175 -0.57 -5.89 14.97
C GLY A 175 -0.27 -4.72 15.91
N PHE A 176 -1.27 -3.92 16.24
CA PHE A 176 -1.19 -2.93 17.30
C PHE A 176 -1.80 -3.53 18.58
N LYS A 177 -1.02 -3.56 19.64
CA LYS A 177 -1.55 -3.88 20.97
C LYS A 177 -2.25 -2.63 21.52
N GLU A 178 -3.44 -2.81 22.02
CA GLU A 178 -4.05 -1.86 22.95
C GLU A 178 -3.24 -1.80 24.25
#